data_5249420b3031ce13cbabaa9981a75cf8
#
_entry.id   5249420b3031ce13cbabaa9981a75cf8
#
_cell.length_a   1.000
_cell.length_b   1.000
_cell.length_c   1.000
_cell.angle_alpha   90.00
_cell.angle_beta   90.00
_cell.angle_gamma   90.00
#
_symmetry.space_group_name_H-M   'P 1'
#
loop_
_entity.id
_entity.type
_entity.pdbx_description
1 polymer ?
#
loop_
_entity_poly.entity_id
_entity_poly.type
_entity_poly.pdbx_seq_one_letter_code
_entity_poly.pdbx_strand_id
1 'polypeptide(L)'
;MGNSCRGAGGQNRRNSAPHPGTRLAVHIRSIAANGLDALTVGSAIVCIKRCFRLFLLLFLLSPHGPALGQVRIKDIADIEGVRENQLIGYGLVVGLQGTGDTLDSAVFTRESLIGMLERLGVNTRDQVNKLSTKNIAAVMVTAQLPAFARSGSRIDIAISALGDATNLTGGTLLVTPLLGADGEVYAVAQGALSTGAIAARGAASSVTRGVPTAGRISNGATVEREIKFRLDKGQALRLGLRNPDLTTARRIALAINGALGPISKALDPRTVALDLSTRDPVDVLSVIENLRVVPDNAAIVVIEEASGTIVMGANVRISTVAIAQGNLTIRVTETPVVSQPGPFSDGQTVVVPRTDIQIDDQKDRKLGILQSGVTLRELVSSLNALGVGPRDLISILQTIKTAGALQADRVVL
;
A
#
# COMPACT_ATOMS: atom_id res chain seq x y z
N MET A 1 5.03 12.27 68.30
CA MET A 1 3.62 12.06 68.64
C MET A 1 3.07 11.20 67.48
N GLY A 2 3.10 9.91 67.53
CA GLY A 2 2.51 8.95 68.48
C GLY A 2 1.15 8.55 67.83
N ASN A 3 0.95 7.47 67.42
CA ASN A 3 0.70 6.06 67.74
C ASN A 3 -0.04 5.40 66.58
N SER A 4 0.36 4.27 66.00
CA SER A 4 0.29 2.89 66.52
C SER A 4 -1.09 2.39 66.86
N CYS A 5 -1.52 1.32 66.12
CA CYS A 5 -2.15 0.08 66.62
C CYS A 5 -2.66 -0.67 65.36
N ARG A 6 -2.09 -1.84 64.95
CA ARG A 6 -2.19 -3.19 65.52
C ARG A 6 -3.63 -3.71 65.67
N GLY A 7 -3.79 -4.83 65.03
CA GLY A 7 -4.59 -5.91 65.54
C GLY A 7 -5.24 -6.76 64.42
N ALA A 8 -4.64 -7.87 64.07
CA ALA A 8 -5.06 -9.25 64.35
C ALA A 8 -6.39 -9.63 63.66
N GLY A 9 -6.46 -10.57 62.78
CA GLY A 9 -6.27 -11.99 63.02
C GLY A 9 -7.61 -12.69 62.88
N GLY A 10 -7.70 -13.71 62.07
CA GLY A 10 -8.90 -14.57 62.03
C GLY A 10 -9.00 -15.34 60.71
N GLN A 11 -8.30 -16.32 60.56
CA GLN A 11 -8.53 -17.73 60.26
C GLN A 11 -9.93 -18.13 59.75
N ASN A 12 -9.87 -18.82 58.62
CA ASN A 12 -10.50 -20.12 58.40
C ASN A 12 -12.00 -20.17 58.05
N ARG A 13 -12.32 -20.54 56.81
CA ARG A 13 -12.94 -21.86 56.59
C ARG A 13 -13.18 -22.07 55.06
N ARG A 14 -12.61 -23.19 54.62
CA ARG A 14 -12.92 -23.92 53.41
C ARG A 14 -14.42 -24.14 53.29
N ASN A 15 -14.99 -23.92 52.14
CA ASN A 15 -16.10 -24.72 51.65
C ASN A 15 -15.96 -24.86 50.15
N SER A 16 -15.49 -25.99 49.77
CA SER A 16 -15.58 -26.60 48.46
C SER A 16 -17.02 -26.97 48.18
N ALA A 17 -17.57 -26.55 47.05
CA ALA A 17 -18.76 -27.12 46.44
C ALA A 17 -18.44 -27.62 45.05
N PRO A 18 -18.98 -28.77 44.63
CA PRO A 18 -18.42 -29.58 43.56
C PRO A 18 -19.05 -29.29 42.18
N HIS A 19 -18.24 -29.45 41.16
CA HIS A 19 -18.68 -29.60 39.76
C HIS A 19 -19.65 -30.75 39.54
N PRO A 20 -20.70 -30.59 38.74
CA PRO A 20 -21.45 -31.71 38.20
C PRO A 20 -20.88 -32.06 36.81
N GLY A 21 -19.93 -32.91 36.82
CA GLY A 21 -19.51 -33.62 35.65
C GLY A 21 -19.64 -35.11 35.91
N THR A 22 -20.18 -35.84 34.95
CA THR A 22 -20.18 -37.30 34.91
C THR A 22 -21.30 -38.01 35.69
N ARG A 23 -22.33 -38.42 34.91
CA ARG A 23 -22.99 -39.71 35.04
C ARG A 23 -24.04 -39.89 33.92
N LEU A 24 -23.56 -40.42 32.79
CA LEU A 24 -24.42 -41.07 31.80
C LEU A 24 -23.65 -42.28 31.21
N ALA A 25 -23.35 -43.17 32.10
CA ALA A 25 -22.86 -44.49 31.76
C ALA A 25 -23.36 -45.41 32.86
N VAL A 26 -24.50 -46.00 32.66
CA VAL A 26 -24.99 -47.31 33.20
C VAL A 26 -26.49 -47.37 32.87
N HIS A 27 -26.82 -47.89 31.70
CA HIS A 27 -28.03 -48.65 31.44
C HIS A 27 -27.99 -49.29 30.03
N ILE A 28 -27.02 -50.17 29.84
CA ILE A 28 -27.12 -51.19 28.77
C ILE A 28 -26.54 -52.49 29.35
N ARG A 29 -27.33 -53.15 30.16
CA ARG A 29 -27.20 -54.56 30.42
C ARG A 29 -28.61 -55.11 30.71
N SER A 30 -29.08 -55.83 29.79
CA SER A 30 -30.20 -56.77 29.82
C SER A 30 -31.13 -56.57 28.62
N ILE A 31 -30.76 -57.19 27.54
CA ILE A 31 -31.61 -57.91 26.58
C ILE A 31 -30.61 -58.65 25.69
N ALA A 32 -30.15 -59.76 26.18
CA ALA A 32 -29.56 -60.83 25.38
C ALA A 32 -30.55 -61.94 25.39
N ALA A 33 -31.26 -62.14 24.29
CA ALA A 33 -31.83 -63.38 23.81
C ALA A 33 -32.91 -63.04 22.79
N ASN A 34 -32.53 -63.01 21.52
CA ASN A 34 -33.27 -63.71 20.47
C ASN A 34 -32.47 -63.43 19.16
N GLY A 35 -31.98 -64.58 18.64
CA GLY A 35 -31.30 -64.59 17.38
C GLY A 35 -32.22 -64.11 16.26
N LEU A 36 -31.73 -63.23 15.46
CA LEU A 36 -32.05 -63.04 14.05
C LEU A 36 -31.08 -62.04 13.45
N ASP A 37 -30.33 -62.51 12.43
CA ASP A 37 -29.72 -61.75 11.35
C ASP A 37 -28.44 -60.97 11.61
N ALA A 38 -27.34 -61.66 11.72
CA ALA A 38 -25.97 -61.15 11.51
C ALA A 38 -25.71 -60.64 10.04
N LEU A 39 -26.70 -60.79 9.16
CA LEU A 39 -26.60 -60.41 7.74
C LEU A 39 -27.07 -58.96 7.44
N THR A 40 -27.86 -58.35 8.33
CA THR A 40 -28.40 -56.99 8.10
C THR A 40 -27.51 -55.88 8.67
N VAL A 41 -26.71 -56.12 9.71
CA VAL A 41 -25.81 -55.16 10.32
C VAL A 41 -24.59 -54.86 9.43
N GLY A 42 -24.10 -55.88 8.69
CA GLY A 42 -23.00 -55.70 7.74
C GLY A 42 -23.36 -54.83 6.54
N SER A 43 -24.60 -54.95 6.06
CA SER A 43 -25.10 -54.15 4.94
C SER A 43 -25.30 -52.66 5.30
N ALA A 44 -25.77 -52.36 6.51
CA ALA A 44 -25.96 -50.99 6.98
C ALA A 44 -24.62 -50.24 7.18
N ILE A 45 -23.60 -50.90 7.71
CA ILE A 45 -22.25 -50.35 7.90
C ILE A 45 -21.56 -50.08 6.55
N VAL A 46 -21.75 -50.96 5.57
CA VAL A 46 -21.21 -50.76 4.20
C VAL A 46 -21.93 -49.59 3.50
N CYS A 47 -23.25 -49.46 3.70
CA CYS A 47 -24.02 -48.35 3.14
C CYS A 47 -23.60 -46.98 3.74
N ILE A 48 -23.42 -46.93 5.06
CA ILE A 48 -22.94 -45.71 5.76
C ILE A 48 -21.52 -45.33 5.31
N LYS A 49 -20.61 -46.28 5.17
CA LYS A 49 -19.25 -46.02 4.64
C LYS A 49 -19.26 -45.59 3.17
N ARG A 50 -20.16 -46.09 2.34
CA ARG A 50 -20.35 -45.65 0.95
C ARG A 50 -20.96 -44.25 0.89
N CYS A 51 -21.99 -43.94 1.66
CA CYS A 51 -22.55 -42.58 1.74
C CYS A 51 -21.55 -41.58 2.27
N PHE A 52 -20.75 -41.93 3.28
CA PHE A 52 -19.71 -41.04 3.80
C PHE A 52 -18.58 -40.79 2.79
N ARG A 53 -18.18 -41.82 2.03
CA ARG A 53 -17.22 -41.65 0.92
C ARG A 53 -17.79 -40.83 -0.22
N LEU A 54 -19.05 -40.99 -0.58
CA LEU A 54 -19.72 -40.16 -1.59
C LEU A 54 -19.87 -38.71 -1.14
N PHE A 55 -20.20 -38.49 0.13
CA PHE A 55 -20.27 -37.16 0.72
C PHE A 55 -18.89 -36.46 0.78
N LEU A 56 -17.84 -37.22 1.12
CA LEU A 56 -16.46 -36.72 1.11
C LEU A 56 -15.98 -36.41 -0.32
N LEU A 57 -16.35 -37.24 -1.31
CA LEU A 57 -16.05 -37.00 -2.72
C LEU A 57 -16.84 -35.79 -3.27
N LEU A 58 -18.09 -35.60 -2.85
CA LEU A 58 -18.89 -34.43 -3.24
C LEU A 58 -18.35 -33.14 -2.64
N PHE A 59 -17.79 -33.19 -1.42
CA PHE A 59 -17.14 -32.06 -0.76
C PHE A 59 -15.79 -31.67 -1.41
N LEU A 60 -15.06 -32.66 -1.96
CA LEU A 60 -13.82 -32.45 -2.72
C LEU A 60 -14.07 -31.93 -4.14
N LEU A 61 -15.29 -32.10 -4.69
CA LEU A 61 -15.70 -31.55 -5.98
C LEU A 61 -16.33 -30.14 -5.89
N SER A 62 -16.34 -29.50 -4.72
CA SER A 62 -16.78 -28.11 -4.62
C SER A 62 -15.90 -27.25 -5.53
N PRO A 63 -16.46 -26.57 -6.55
CA PRO A 63 -15.67 -25.73 -7.42
C PRO A 63 -15.03 -24.64 -6.55
N HIS A 64 -13.72 -24.74 -6.36
CA HIS A 64 -12.94 -23.63 -5.82
C HIS A 64 -12.95 -22.56 -6.91
N GLY A 65 -13.95 -21.67 -6.86
CA GLY A 65 -13.96 -20.48 -7.71
C GLY A 65 -12.65 -19.73 -7.52
N PRO A 66 -12.12 -19.09 -8.58
CA PRO A 66 -10.93 -18.25 -8.45
C PRO A 66 -11.17 -17.26 -7.32
N ALA A 67 -10.30 -17.24 -6.33
CA ALA A 67 -10.30 -16.24 -5.27
C ALA A 67 -9.96 -14.90 -5.93
N LEU A 68 -10.97 -14.20 -6.42
CA LEU A 68 -10.82 -12.82 -6.91
C LEU A 68 -10.38 -11.99 -5.72
N GLY A 69 -9.20 -11.38 -5.83
CA GLY A 69 -8.63 -10.56 -4.78
C GLY A 69 -9.58 -9.41 -4.43
N GLN A 70 -10.32 -9.55 -3.34
CA GLN A 70 -11.15 -8.48 -2.80
C GLN A 70 -10.30 -7.51 -2.01
N VAL A 71 -10.44 -6.21 -2.27
CA VAL A 71 -9.78 -5.14 -1.54
C VAL A 71 -10.81 -4.26 -0.86
N ARG A 72 -10.42 -3.59 0.23
CA ARG A 72 -11.32 -2.65 0.92
C ARG A 72 -11.34 -1.33 0.16
N ILE A 73 -12.47 -0.62 0.21
CA ILE A 73 -12.62 0.67 -0.47
C ILE A 73 -11.53 1.65 -0.03
N LYS A 74 -11.18 1.71 1.25
CA LYS A 74 -10.13 2.60 1.78
C LYS A 74 -8.73 2.35 1.21
N ASP A 75 -8.48 1.15 0.68
CA ASP A 75 -7.17 0.82 0.11
C ASP A 75 -7.03 1.31 -1.34
N ILE A 76 -8.16 1.64 -2.01
CA ILE A 76 -8.22 2.02 -3.43
C ILE A 76 -8.86 3.37 -3.70
N ALA A 77 -9.49 4.01 -2.70
CA ALA A 77 -10.15 5.30 -2.85
C ALA A 77 -9.87 6.21 -1.64
N ASP A 78 -9.79 7.50 -1.91
CA ASP A 78 -9.62 8.56 -0.93
C ASP A 78 -10.85 9.46 -0.93
N ILE A 79 -11.10 10.17 0.18
CA ILE A 79 -12.16 11.17 0.25
C ILE A 79 -11.68 12.45 -0.43
N GLU A 80 -12.42 12.96 -1.41
CA GLU A 80 -12.07 14.20 -2.11
C GLU A 80 -12.03 15.38 -1.14
N GLY A 81 -10.97 16.20 -1.25
CA GLY A 81 -10.76 17.35 -0.37
C GLY A 81 -9.98 17.02 0.91
N VAL A 82 -9.87 15.75 1.29
CA VAL A 82 -9.00 15.29 2.39
C VAL A 82 -7.61 15.11 1.85
N ARG A 83 -6.73 16.08 2.12
CA ARG A 83 -5.34 16.05 1.67
C ARG A 83 -4.41 16.57 2.74
N GLU A 84 -3.19 16.09 2.73
CA GLU A 84 -2.11 16.68 3.49
C GLU A 84 -1.67 18.00 2.86
N ASN A 85 -1.45 19.03 3.67
CA ASN A 85 -0.91 20.30 3.20
C ASN A 85 0.59 20.35 3.51
N GLN A 86 1.37 20.74 2.52
CA GLN A 86 2.79 20.94 2.71
C GLN A 86 3.04 22.30 3.35
N LEU A 87 3.83 22.29 4.42
CA LEU A 87 4.28 23.49 5.11
C LEU A 87 5.76 23.68 4.86
N ILE A 88 6.16 24.96 4.75
CA ILE A 88 7.55 25.36 4.57
C ILE A 88 7.89 26.47 5.55
N GLY A 89 9.10 26.44 6.08
CA GLY A 89 9.61 27.48 6.96
C GLY A 89 11.10 27.72 6.75
N TYR A 90 11.52 28.91 7.05
CA TYR A 90 12.92 29.30 7.12
C TYR A 90 13.32 29.47 8.58
N GLY A 91 14.39 28.81 9.00
CA GLY A 91 14.84 28.82 10.38
C GLY A 91 16.36 28.81 10.53
N LEU A 92 16.79 28.92 11.77
CA LEU A 92 18.20 28.82 12.18
C LEU A 92 18.42 27.62 13.06
N VAL A 93 19.47 26.88 12.78
CA VAL A 93 19.99 25.81 13.64
C VAL A 93 21.21 26.36 14.38
N VAL A 94 21.25 26.18 15.69
CA VAL A 94 22.35 26.63 16.56
C VAL A 94 22.98 25.46 17.29
N GLY A 95 24.15 25.71 17.90
CA GLY A 95 24.87 24.68 18.69
C GLY A 95 25.70 23.72 17.83
N LEU A 96 26.00 24.09 16.59
CA LEU A 96 26.91 23.33 15.74
C LEU A 96 28.38 23.48 16.19
N GLN A 97 29.16 22.43 15.99
CA GLN A 97 30.58 22.42 16.40
C GLN A 97 31.52 22.87 15.27
N GLY A 98 31.40 24.13 14.84
CA GLY A 98 32.23 24.67 13.76
C GLY A 98 31.89 24.16 12.38
N THR A 99 30.71 23.53 12.20
CA THR A 99 30.24 22.93 10.96
C THR A 99 29.09 23.69 10.30
N GLY A 100 28.67 24.80 10.91
CA GLY A 100 27.63 25.70 10.40
C GLY A 100 28.12 26.61 9.28
N ASP A 101 27.25 27.54 8.91
CA ASP A 101 27.51 28.48 7.83
C ASP A 101 28.67 29.47 8.16
N THR A 102 29.42 29.83 7.14
CA THR A 102 30.40 30.89 7.23
C THR A 102 29.67 32.21 7.00
N LEU A 103 29.56 33.04 8.06
CA LEU A 103 28.73 34.24 8.02
C LEU A 103 29.20 35.28 6.99
N ASP A 104 30.46 35.22 6.55
CA ASP A 104 30.98 36.10 5.51
C ASP A 104 30.45 35.77 4.11
N SER A 105 30.19 34.47 3.84
CA SER A 105 29.64 33.98 2.58
C SER A 105 28.12 33.84 2.60
N ALA A 106 27.54 33.47 3.76
CA ALA A 106 26.10 33.28 3.94
C ALA A 106 25.42 34.55 4.48
N VAL A 107 25.21 35.54 3.61
CA VAL A 107 24.63 36.86 3.97
C VAL A 107 23.25 36.69 4.62
N PHE A 108 22.41 35.80 4.11
CA PHE A 108 21.06 35.54 4.65
C PHE A 108 21.10 34.93 6.07
N THR A 109 22.09 34.10 6.38
CA THR A 109 22.27 33.56 7.74
C THR A 109 22.66 34.64 8.71
N ARG A 110 23.55 35.52 8.30
CA ARG A 110 24.00 36.67 9.10
C ARG A 110 22.84 37.65 9.39
N GLU A 111 22.09 38.05 8.38
CA GLU A 111 20.96 38.97 8.54
C GLU A 111 19.85 38.37 9.43
N SER A 112 19.60 37.08 9.28
CA SER A 112 18.60 36.37 10.13
C SER A 112 19.05 36.28 11.58
N LEU A 113 20.35 36.06 11.83
CA LEU A 113 20.92 36.05 13.17
C LEU A 113 20.80 37.47 13.81
N ILE A 114 21.14 38.52 13.08
CA ILE A 114 21.02 39.89 13.55
C ILE A 114 19.56 40.22 13.90
N GLY A 115 18.63 39.95 12.99
CA GLY A 115 17.21 40.19 13.21
C GLY A 115 16.65 39.39 14.40
N MET A 116 17.15 38.19 14.66
CA MET A 116 16.78 37.39 15.83
C MET A 116 17.34 38.01 17.12
N LEU A 117 18.62 38.41 17.14
CA LEU A 117 19.25 39.03 18.30
C LEU A 117 18.59 40.37 18.65
N GLU A 118 18.22 41.17 17.65
CA GLU A 118 17.48 42.44 17.84
C GLU A 118 16.09 42.16 18.49
N ARG A 119 15.37 41.15 18.05
CA ARG A 119 14.09 40.78 18.68
C ARG A 119 14.24 40.32 20.13
N LEU A 120 15.40 39.76 20.49
CA LEU A 120 15.76 39.39 21.86
C LEU A 120 16.33 40.56 22.66
N GLY A 121 16.37 41.79 22.10
CA GLY A 121 16.86 43.01 22.78
C GLY A 121 18.36 43.23 22.72
N VAL A 122 19.10 42.41 21.95
CA VAL A 122 20.55 42.57 21.77
C VAL A 122 20.83 43.49 20.56
N ASN A 123 21.38 44.65 20.78
CA ASN A 123 21.78 45.57 19.68
C ASN A 123 23.15 45.17 19.12
N THR A 124 23.14 44.72 17.86
CA THR A 124 24.33 44.22 17.17
C THR A 124 24.73 45.11 15.97
N ARG A 125 23.97 46.20 15.66
CA ARG A 125 24.14 47.02 14.45
C ARG A 125 25.52 47.65 14.32
N ASP A 126 26.14 48.06 15.41
CA ASP A 126 27.45 48.71 15.41
C ASP A 126 28.61 47.67 15.25
N GLN A 127 28.34 46.38 15.32
CA GLN A 127 29.37 45.33 15.30
C GLN A 127 29.09 44.21 14.30
N VAL A 128 28.26 44.44 13.32
CA VAL A 128 27.85 43.45 12.30
C VAL A 128 29.06 42.80 11.63
N ASN A 129 30.12 43.57 11.33
CA ASN A 129 31.33 43.07 10.68
C ASN A 129 32.27 42.27 11.60
N LYS A 130 31.99 42.21 12.90
CA LYS A 130 32.76 41.45 13.89
C LYS A 130 32.08 40.12 14.28
N LEU A 131 30.86 39.89 13.81
CA LEU A 131 30.15 38.63 14.04
C LEU A 131 30.79 37.55 13.18
N SER A 132 31.54 36.65 13.82
CA SER A 132 32.12 35.48 13.17
C SER A 132 31.81 34.26 14.03
N THR A 133 31.09 33.33 13.46
CA THR A 133 30.78 32.03 14.09
C THR A 133 30.50 31.01 13.00
N LYS A 134 30.82 29.73 13.27
CA LYS A 134 30.48 28.58 12.44
C LYS A 134 29.55 27.60 13.21
N ASN A 135 28.90 28.08 14.26
CA ASN A 135 28.02 27.27 15.11
C ASN A 135 26.53 27.45 14.76
N ILE A 136 26.24 28.17 13.69
CA ILE A 136 24.88 28.49 13.24
C ILE A 136 24.76 28.17 11.75
N ALA A 137 23.59 27.65 11.36
CA ALA A 137 23.25 27.40 9.96
C ALA A 137 21.83 27.83 9.65
N ALA A 138 21.64 28.46 8.50
CA ALA A 138 20.30 28.67 7.95
C ALA A 138 19.76 27.38 7.33
N VAL A 139 18.51 27.10 7.60
CA VAL A 139 17.86 25.86 7.18
C VAL A 139 16.47 26.11 6.60
N MET A 140 16.11 25.29 5.64
CA MET A 140 14.74 25.10 5.18
C MET A 140 14.11 23.99 6.02
N VAL A 141 12.93 24.27 6.54
CA VAL A 141 12.13 23.33 7.32
C VAL A 141 10.89 22.98 6.53
N THR A 142 10.61 21.71 6.35
CA THR A 142 9.40 21.23 5.68
C THR A 142 8.63 20.29 6.58
N ALA A 143 7.30 20.35 6.49
CA ALA A 143 6.40 19.45 7.22
C ALA A 143 5.19 19.11 6.38
N GLN A 144 4.57 17.97 6.70
CA GLN A 144 3.28 17.57 6.14
C GLN A 144 2.22 17.73 7.23
N LEU A 145 1.26 18.62 7.00
CA LEU A 145 0.15 18.85 7.90
C LEU A 145 -1.01 17.94 7.51
N PRO A 146 -1.36 16.93 8.34
CA PRO A 146 -2.51 16.06 8.08
C PRO A 146 -3.83 16.84 8.04
N ALA A 147 -4.77 16.40 7.22
CA ALA A 147 -6.05 17.08 6.99
C ALA A 147 -6.87 17.34 8.26
N PHE A 148 -6.80 16.44 9.24
CA PHE A 148 -7.55 16.53 10.50
C PHE A 148 -6.67 16.84 11.70
N ALA A 149 -5.48 17.42 11.48
CA ALA A 149 -4.61 17.84 12.58
C ALA A 149 -5.30 18.94 13.38
N ARG A 150 -5.36 18.76 14.70
CA ARG A 150 -5.92 19.74 15.64
C ARG A 150 -4.84 20.66 16.17
N SER A 151 -5.23 21.88 16.54
CA SER A 151 -4.34 22.79 17.26
C SER A 151 -3.78 22.11 18.51
N GLY A 152 -2.46 22.25 18.74
CA GLY A 152 -1.72 21.56 19.79
C GLY A 152 -1.21 20.16 19.41
N SER A 153 -1.62 19.57 18.27
CA SER A 153 -1.03 18.32 17.80
C SER A 153 0.39 18.52 17.32
N ARG A 154 1.20 17.46 17.39
CA ARG A 154 2.59 17.50 16.96
C ARG A 154 2.78 16.75 15.66
N ILE A 155 3.63 17.30 14.80
CA ILE A 155 3.99 16.73 13.51
C ILE A 155 5.50 16.65 13.34
N ASP A 156 5.93 15.71 12.52
CA ASP A 156 7.34 15.54 12.16
C ASP A 156 7.77 16.63 11.19
N ILE A 157 9.03 17.01 11.28
CA ILE A 157 9.64 17.97 10.36
C ILE A 157 10.92 17.41 9.76
N ALA A 158 11.17 17.80 8.51
CA ALA A 158 12.44 17.60 7.83
C ALA A 158 13.16 18.94 7.67
N ILE A 159 14.48 18.90 7.80
CA ILE A 159 15.34 20.07 7.83
C ILE A 159 16.47 19.86 6.85
N SER A 160 16.77 20.89 6.05
CA SER A 160 17.88 20.88 5.09
C SER A 160 18.63 22.19 5.15
N ALA A 161 19.96 22.12 5.15
CA ALA A 161 20.81 23.33 5.13
C ALA A 161 20.61 24.10 3.83
N LEU A 162 20.56 25.43 3.94
CA LEU A 162 20.47 26.36 2.81
C LEU A 162 21.82 26.99 2.45
N GLY A 163 22.70 27.10 3.45
CA GLY A 163 24.00 27.74 3.29
C GLY A 163 25.13 26.76 3.01
N ASP A 164 26.31 27.11 3.44
CA ASP A 164 27.54 26.34 3.29
C ASP A 164 27.86 25.44 4.50
N ALA A 165 26.89 25.21 5.39
CA ALA A 165 27.02 24.31 6.52
C ALA A 165 27.34 22.88 6.03
N THR A 166 28.38 22.31 6.63
CA THR A 166 28.87 20.97 6.25
C THR A 166 28.22 19.84 7.05
N ASN A 167 27.70 20.15 8.24
CA ASN A 167 27.09 19.15 9.12
C ASN A 167 26.17 19.82 10.15
N LEU A 168 24.94 19.30 10.27
CA LEU A 168 23.92 19.78 11.22
C LEU A 168 23.81 18.90 12.48
N THR A 169 24.65 17.87 12.61
CA THR A 169 24.57 16.94 13.75
C THR A 169 24.78 17.65 15.08
N GLY A 170 23.90 17.36 16.05
CA GLY A 170 23.95 17.96 17.39
C GLY A 170 23.36 19.35 17.48
N GLY A 171 22.93 19.93 16.34
CA GLY A 171 22.30 21.25 16.33
C GLY A 171 20.87 21.23 16.87
N THR A 172 20.42 22.41 17.26
CA THR A 172 19.04 22.66 17.73
C THR A 172 18.38 23.69 16.83
N LEU A 173 17.20 23.36 16.28
CA LEU A 173 16.38 24.29 15.53
C LEU A 173 15.75 25.30 16.46
N LEU A 174 15.91 26.58 16.19
CA LEU A 174 15.21 27.65 16.87
C LEU A 174 13.76 27.74 16.42
N VAL A 175 12.95 28.47 17.18
CA VAL A 175 11.53 28.70 16.88
C VAL A 175 11.36 29.18 15.43
N THR A 176 10.70 28.37 14.65
CA THR A 176 10.54 28.58 13.20
C THR A 176 9.08 28.46 12.82
N PRO A 177 8.44 29.51 12.31
CA PRO A 177 7.08 29.42 11.79
C PRO A 177 7.07 28.63 10.48
N LEU A 178 6.09 27.75 10.34
CA LEU A 178 5.84 26.98 9.13
C LEU A 178 4.60 27.52 8.42
N LEU A 179 4.77 27.94 7.17
CA LEU A 179 3.75 28.59 6.37
C LEU A 179 3.13 27.60 5.38
N GLY A 180 1.84 27.72 5.14
CA GLY A 180 1.14 27.06 4.04
C GLY A 180 1.33 27.80 2.72
N ALA A 181 0.74 27.26 1.65
CA ALA A 181 0.78 27.86 0.32
C ALA A 181 0.05 29.24 0.24
N ASP A 182 -0.82 29.52 1.20
CA ASP A 182 -1.53 30.79 1.37
C ASP A 182 -0.72 31.85 2.11
N GLY A 183 0.51 31.53 2.56
CA GLY A 183 1.38 32.41 3.33
C GLY A 183 1.04 32.55 4.81
N GLU A 184 0.03 31.82 5.29
CA GLU A 184 -0.37 31.82 6.69
C GLU A 184 0.42 30.79 7.51
N VAL A 185 0.66 31.10 8.79
CA VAL A 185 1.35 30.20 9.71
C VAL A 185 0.38 29.14 10.22
N TYR A 186 0.72 27.88 10.00
CA TYR A 186 -0.05 26.71 10.46
C TYR A 186 0.60 25.94 11.60
N ALA A 187 1.92 25.97 11.68
CA ALA A 187 2.64 25.27 12.76
C ALA A 187 3.90 26.05 13.15
N VAL A 188 4.42 25.75 14.34
CA VAL A 188 5.67 26.29 14.83
C VAL A 188 6.61 25.17 15.17
N ALA A 189 7.80 25.19 14.58
CA ALA A 189 8.80 24.15 14.68
C ALA A 189 9.94 24.55 15.61
N GLN A 190 10.41 23.61 16.46
CA GLN A 190 11.64 23.74 17.24
C GLN A 190 12.12 22.39 17.79
N GLY A 191 13.40 22.28 18.12
CA GLY A 191 13.92 21.10 18.82
C GLY A 191 15.29 20.66 18.34
N ALA A 192 15.80 19.61 18.98
CA ALA A 192 17.10 19.02 18.66
C ALA A 192 17.02 18.18 17.37
N LEU A 193 17.99 18.37 16.48
CA LEU A 193 18.06 17.65 15.21
C LEU A 193 18.60 16.22 15.39
N SER A 194 17.97 15.28 14.71
CA SER A 194 18.51 13.96 14.46
C SER A 194 18.93 13.86 13.01
N THR A 195 20.21 13.67 12.76
CA THR A 195 20.76 13.42 11.43
C THR A 195 21.00 11.93 11.26
N GLY A 196 20.63 11.36 10.12
CA GLY A 196 20.90 9.95 9.80
C GLY A 196 22.34 9.70 9.37
N ALA A 197 23.21 10.70 9.48
CA ALA A 197 24.59 10.63 9.05
C ALA A 197 25.55 10.29 10.19
N ILE A 198 26.54 9.46 9.89
CA ILE A 198 27.69 9.22 10.74
C ILE A 198 28.87 9.91 10.10
N ALA A 199 29.42 10.93 10.77
CA ALA A 199 30.63 11.61 10.34
C ALA A 199 31.72 11.38 11.38
N ALA A 200 32.80 10.72 11.00
CA ALA A 200 34.00 10.57 11.81
C ALA A 200 35.14 11.32 11.10
N ARG A 201 35.74 12.27 11.81
CA ARG A 201 36.87 13.07 11.29
C ARG A 201 38.11 12.76 12.11
N GLY A 202 39.12 12.19 11.46
CA GLY A 202 40.47 12.01 12.00
C GLY A 202 41.44 13.05 11.42
N ALA A 203 42.65 13.14 11.95
CA ALA A 203 43.66 14.09 11.50
C ALA A 203 44.11 13.85 10.03
N ALA A 204 44.03 12.62 9.52
CA ALA A 204 44.47 12.26 8.19
C ALA A 204 43.35 11.74 7.25
N SER A 205 42.15 11.48 7.74
CA SER A 205 41.05 11.00 6.92
C SER A 205 39.69 11.35 7.57
N SER A 206 38.68 11.56 6.72
CA SER A 206 37.29 11.72 7.16
C SER A 206 36.40 10.72 6.45
N VAL A 207 35.52 10.05 7.21
CA VAL A 207 34.50 9.14 6.64
C VAL A 207 33.15 9.71 6.97
N THR A 208 32.36 9.98 5.93
CA THR A 208 30.97 10.44 6.05
C THR A 208 30.08 9.40 5.38
N ARG A 209 29.12 8.88 6.13
CA ARG A 209 28.07 7.99 5.62
C ARG A 209 26.71 8.66 5.84
N GLY A 210 25.94 8.82 4.77
CA GLY A 210 24.67 9.53 4.78
C GLY A 210 24.82 11.03 4.45
N VAL A 211 23.74 11.79 4.58
CA VAL A 211 23.70 13.25 4.28
C VAL A 211 23.71 14.04 5.59
N PRO A 212 24.84 14.62 6.00
CA PRO A 212 24.95 15.32 7.28
C PRO A 212 24.29 16.71 7.26
N THR A 213 23.97 17.26 6.09
CA THR A 213 23.32 18.55 5.90
C THR A 213 21.80 18.49 5.89
N ALA A 214 21.24 17.29 6.08
CA ALA A 214 19.81 17.04 6.27
C ALA A 214 19.54 16.35 7.59
N GLY A 215 18.42 16.67 8.21
CA GLY A 215 18.00 16.10 9.50
C GLY A 215 16.49 16.03 9.63
N ARG A 216 16.06 15.42 10.73
CA ARG A 216 14.66 15.25 11.06
C ARG A 216 14.47 15.54 12.56
N ILE A 217 13.30 16.09 12.90
CA ILE A 217 12.87 16.18 14.30
C ILE A 217 11.50 15.54 14.37
N SER A 218 11.44 14.40 15.08
CA SER A 218 10.16 13.73 15.33
C SER A 218 9.35 14.55 16.32
N ASN A 219 8.07 14.77 16.01
CA ASN A 219 7.19 15.65 16.76
C ASN A 219 7.77 17.07 16.95
N GLY A 220 8.51 17.56 15.94
CA GLY A 220 9.30 18.78 16.00
C GLY A 220 8.50 20.06 15.77
N ALA A 221 7.27 19.98 15.28
CA ALA A 221 6.41 21.14 15.16
C ALA A 221 5.07 20.93 15.85
N THR A 222 4.57 22.01 16.45
CA THR A 222 3.23 22.09 17.05
C THR A 222 2.31 22.82 16.09
N VAL A 223 1.15 22.22 15.82
CA VAL A 223 0.11 22.82 14.97
C VAL A 223 -0.58 23.94 15.73
N GLU A 224 -0.58 25.16 15.18
CA GLU A 224 -1.22 26.33 15.75
C GLU A 224 -2.58 26.62 15.10
N ARG A 225 -2.71 26.30 13.81
CA ARG A 225 -3.93 26.53 13.05
C ARG A 225 -4.37 25.26 12.34
N GLU A 226 -5.66 24.94 12.46
CA GLU A 226 -6.29 23.80 11.78
C GLU A 226 -6.62 24.12 10.33
N ILE A 227 -6.59 23.10 9.46
CA ILE A 227 -7.15 23.20 8.12
C ILE A 227 -8.68 23.20 8.25
N LYS A 228 -9.36 24.11 7.56
CA LYS A 228 -10.82 24.19 7.56
C LYS A 228 -11.44 23.11 6.68
N PHE A 229 -11.26 21.85 7.07
CA PHE A 229 -12.00 20.74 6.47
C PHE A 229 -13.04 20.21 7.47
N ARG A 230 -14.30 20.16 7.04
CA ARG A 230 -15.39 19.67 7.88
C ARG A 230 -16.15 18.58 7.15
N LEU A 231 -16.44 17.52 7.87
CA LEU A 231 -17.40 16.49 7.47
C LEU A 231 -18.76 16.88 8.03
N ASP A 232 -19.41 17.86 7.40
CA ASP A 232 -20.71 18.35 7.88
C ASP A 232 -21.87 17.51 7.31
N LYS A 233 -22.93 17.37 8.10
CA LYS A 233 -24.17 16.72 7.65
C LYS A 233 -24.78 17.51 6.50
N GLY A 234 -25.25 16.82 5.48
CA GLY A 234 -25.85 17.44 4.30
C GLY A 234 -24.87 17.87 3.21
N GLN A 235 -23.57 17.66 3.41
CA GLN A 235 -22.57 17.90 2.37
C GLN A 235 -22.48 16.68 1.44
N ALA A 236 -22.51 16.92 0.13
CA ALA A 236 -22.21 15.88 -0.85
C ALA A 236 -20.71 15.54 -0.79
N LEU A 237 -20.39 14.34 -0.32
CA LEU A 237 -19.04 13.84 -0.33
C LEU A 237 -18.72 13.10 -1.63
N ARG A 238 -17.46 13.07 -1.99
CA ARG A 238 -16.97 12.33 -3.15
C ARG A 238 -15.81 11.44 -2.76
N LEU A 239 -15.81 10.23 -3.28
CA LEU A 239 -14.69 9.32 -3.20
C LEU A 239 -13.93 9.38 -4.51
N GLY A 240 -12.65 9.67 -4.45
CA GLY A 240 -11.73 9.68 -5.58
C GLY A 240 -10.96 8.36 -5.65
N LEU A 241 -11.09 7.61 -6.73
CA LEU A 241 -10.31 6.40 -6.96
C LEU A 241 -8.84 6.77 -7.23
N ARG A 242 -7.90 6.06 -6.59
CA ARG A 242 -6.46 6.22 -6.86
C ARG A 242 -6.12 5.82 -8.29
N ASN A 243 -6.67 4.68 -8.75
CA ASN A 243 -6.57 4.22 -10.13
C ASN A 243 -7.93 4.41 -10.81
N PRO A 244 -8.09 5.40 -11.72
CA PRO A 244 -9.35 5.65 -12.38
C PRO A 244 -9.80 4.46 -13.24
N ASP A 245 -10.95 3.88 -12.91
CA ASP A 245 -11.58 2.81 -13.70
C ASP A 245 -13.11 2.83 -13.51
N LEU A 246 -13.84 2.87 -14.62
CA LEU A 246 -15.30 2.98 -14.62
C LEU A 246 -15.98 1.75 -14.01
N THR A 247 -15.46 0.57 -14.28
CA THR A 247 -15.97 -0.71 -13.75
C THR A 247 -15.82 -0.76 -12.24
N THR A 248 -14.64 -0.38 -11.74
CA THR A 248 -14.34 -0.31 -10.30
C THR A 248 -15.19 0.75 -9.62
N ALA A 249 -15.32 1.96 -10.20
CA ALA A 249 -16.18 3.02 -9.67
C ALA A 249 -17.64 2.55 -9.54
N ARG A 250 -18.15 1.86 -10.57
CA ARG A 250 -19.51 1.28 -10.54
C ARG A 250 -19.64 0.17 -9.50
N ARG A 251 -18.65 -0.71 -9.36
CA ARG A 251 -18.65 -1.78 -8.34
C ARG A 251 -18.64 -1.19 -6.94
N ILE A 252 -17.88 -0.12 -6.70
CA ILE A 252 -17.88 0.61 -5.42
C ILE A 252 -19.26 1.18 -5.14
N ALA A 253 -19.87 1.88 -6.10
CA ALA A 253 -21.20 2.45 -5.92
C ALA A 253 -22.25 1.35 -5.63
N LEU A 254 -22.20 0.21 -6.32
CA LEU A 254 -23.11 -0.92 -6.06
C LEU A 254 -22.88 -1.52 -4.66
N ALA A 255 -21.64 -1.68 -4.22
CA ALA A 255 -21.30 -2.21 -2.90
C ALA A 255 -21.83 -1.29 -1.78
N ILE A 256 -21.65 0.03 -1.93
CA ILE A 256 -22.15 1.02 -1.00
C ILE A 256 -23.69 1.00 -0.95
N ASN A 257 -24.34 1.00 -2.12
CA ASN A 257 -25.79 0.97 -2.21
C ASN A 257 -26.39 -0.33 -1.66
N GLY A 258 -25.69 -1.45 -1.80
CA GLY A 258 -26.08 -2.73 -1.21
C GLY A 258 -26.03 -2.74 0.32
N ALA A 259 -25.07 -2.04 0.92
CA ALA A 259 -24.88 -1.99 2.36
C ALA A 259 -25.72 -0.89 3.05
N LEU A 260 -25.83 0.27 2.40
CA LEU A 260 -26.38 1.50 3.03
C LEU A 260 -27.65 2.04 2.34
N GLY A 261 -28.14 1.40 1.27
CA GLY A 261 -29.22 1.91 0.44
C GLY A 261 -28.70 2.88 -0.63
N PRO A 262 -29.58 3.44 -1.49
CA PRO A 262 -29.21 4.18 -2.69
C PRO A 262 -28.65 5.58 -2.39
N ILE A 263 -27.47 5.63 -1.79
CA ILE A 263 -26.76 6.88 -1.42
C ILE A 263 -25.57 7.19 -2.29
N SER A 264 -25.18 6.28 -3.20
CA SER A 264 -23.98 6.48 -4.00
C SER A 264 -24.22 6.35 -5.50
N LYS A 265 -23.46 7.13 -6.27
CA LYS A 265 -23.49 7.13 -7.74
C LYS A 265 -22.08 7.34 -8.30
N ALA A 266 -21.63 6.48 -9.21
CA ALA A 266 -20.43 6.74 -9.98
C ALA A 266 -20.73 7.88 -10.97
N LEU A 267 -19.93 8.95 -10.94
CA LEU A 267 -20.03 10.08 -11.85
C LEU A 267 -19.11 9.91 -13.05
N ASP A 268 -17.91 9.47 -12.81
CA ASP A 268 -16.85 9.27 -13.80
C ASP A 268 -15.91 8.12 -13.37
N PRO A 269 -14.90 7.72 -14.14
CA PRO A 269 -13.98 6.63 -13.78
C PRO A 269 -13.23 6.84 -12.45
N ARG A 270 -13.09 8.09 -12.03
CA ARG A 270 -12.36 8.45 -10.80
C ARG A 270 -13.28 8.74 -9.63
N THR A 271 -14.51 9.24 -9.87
CA THR A 271 -15.32 9.87 -8.83
C THR A 271 -16.60 9.11 -8.55
N VAL A 272 -16.81 8.76 -7.29
CA VAL A 272 -18.08 8.24 -6.78
C VAL A 272 -18.68 9.26 -5.80
N ALA A 273 -19.84 9.82 -6.14
CA ALA A 273 -20.55 10.75 -5.28
C ALA A 273 -21.35 9.99 -4.21
N LEU A 274 -21.39 10.58 -3.01
CA LEU A 274 -22.14 10.11 -1.85
C LEU A 274 -23.15 11.18 -1.44
N ASP A 275 -24.40 10.81 -1.33
CA ASP A 275 -25.47 11.66 -0.78
C ASP A 275 -25.70 11.31 0.70
N LEU A 276 -25.22 12.18 1.58
CA LEU A 276 -25.29 12.01 3.04
C LEU A 276 -26.28 12.95 3.71
N SER A 277 -27.28 13.46 2.97
CA SER A 277 -28.18 14.54 3.40
C SER A 277 -28.84 14.32 4.78
N THR A 278 -29.01 13.07 5.22
CA THR A 278 -29.69 12.73 6.48
C THR A 278 -28.84 11.95 7.48
N ARG A 279 -27.64 11.51 7.10
CA ARG A 279 -26.81 10.59 7.89
C ARG A 279 -25.58 11.28 8.45
N ASP A 280 -25.04 10.73 9.52
CA ASP A 280 -23.73 11.15 10.03
C ASP A 280 -22.63 10.70 9.07
N PRO A 281 -21.80 11.62 8.55
CA PRO A 281 -20.73 11.29 7.62
C PRO A 281 -19.72 10.29 8.20
N VAL A 282 -19.38 10.41 9.49
CA VAL A 282 -18.38 9.56 10.14
C VAL A 282 -18.88 8.11 10.23
N ASP A 283 -20.13 7.90 10.63
CA ASP A 283 -20.74 6.57 10.70
C ASP A 283 -20.80 5.92 9.32
N VAL A 284 -21.25 6.66 8.32
CA VAL A 284 -21.34 6.15 6.93
C VAL A 284 -19.97 5.81 6.37
N LEU A 285 -18.96 6.69 6.53
CA LEU A 285 -17.62 6.47 6.03
C LEU A 285 -16.96 5.28 6.72
N SER A 286 -17.17 5.07 8.03
CA SER A 286 -16.63 3.93 8.77
C SER A 286 -17.12 2.58 8.22
N VAL A 287 -18.37 2.53 7.73
CA VAL A 287 -18.91 1.35 7.04
C VAL A 287 -18.30 1.21 5.66
N ILE A 288 -18.30 2.29 4.86
CA ILE A 288 -17.80 2.32 3.48
C ILE A 288 -16.34 1.88 3.40
N GLU A 289 -15.49 2.36 4.31
CA GLU A 289 -14.05 2.03 4.33
C GLU A 289 -13.78 0.53 4.35
N ASN A 290 -14.64 -0.23 5.03
CA ASN A 290 -14.47 -1.67 5.24
C ASN A 290 -15.19 -2.54 4.20
N LEU A 291 -16.01 -1.96 3.32
CA LEU A 291 -16.64 -2.68 2.23
C LEU A 291 -15.58 -3.23 1.27
N ARG A 292 -15.80 -4.45 0.83
CA ARG A 292 -14.90 -5.14 -0.07
C ARG A 292 -15.44 -5.12 -1.49
N VAL A 293 -14.56 -4.80 -2.43
CA VAL A 293 -14.84 -4.79 -3.86
C VAL A 293 -13.72 -5.52 -4.61
N VAL A 294 -14.04 -6.04 -5.78
CA VAL A 294 -13.05 -6.58 -6.71
C VAL A 294 -12.70 -5.46 -7.70
N PRO A 295 -11.51 -4.85 -7.60
CA PRO A 295 -11.11 -3.82 -8.56
C PRO A 295 -10.88 -4.45 -9.92
N ASP A 296 -11.12 -3.69 -10.96
CA ASP A 296 -10.66 -4.02 -12.30
C ASP A 296 -9.25 -3.45 -12.48
N ASN A 297 -8.36 -4.29 -12.97
CA ASN A 297 -6.98 -3.87 -13.21
C ASN A 297 -6.78 -3.78 -14.72
N ALA A 298 -6.35 -2.62 -15.17
CA ALA A 298 -5.93 -2.43 -16.54
C ALA A 298 -4.79 -3.41 -16.90
N ALA A 299 -4.77 -3.85 -18.14
CA ALA A 299 -3.67 -4.64 -18.66
C ALA A 299 -2.44 -3.72 -18.81
N ILE A 300 -1.48 -3.83 -17.90
CA ILE A 300 -0.27 -2.99 -17.88
C ILE A 300 0.96 -3.88 -17.90
N VAL A 301 1.96 -3.49 -18.67
CA VAL A 301 3.30 -4.06 -18.67
C VAL A 301 4.30 -2.96 -18.29
N VAL A 302 5.00 -3.16 -17.20
CA VAL A 302 6.08 -2.26 -16.74
C VAL A 302 7.40 -2.90 -17.12
N ILE A 303 8.26 -2.14 -17.77
CA ILE A 303 9.57 -2.56 -18.23
C ILE A 303 10.60 -1.58 -17.66
N GLU A 304 11.51 -2.10 -16.87
CA GLU A 304 12.68 -1.36 -16.38
C GLU A 304 13.91 -1.83 -17.16
N GLU A 305 14.40 -0.97 -18.05
CA GLU A 305 15.50 -1.33 -18.96
C GLU A 305 16.85 -1.43 -18.22
N ALA A 306 17.04 -0.65 -17.17
CA ALA A 306 18.30 -0.64 -16.41
C ALA A 306 18.54 -1.96 -15.66
N SER A 307 17.52 -2.51 -15.02
CA SER A 307 17.59 -3.77 -14.27
C SER A 307 17.18 -4.98 -15.09
N GLY A 308 16.58 -4.81 -16.25
CA GLY A 308 16.02 -5.90 -17.06
C GLY A 308 14.75 -6.51 -16.44
N THR A 309 14.08 -5.78 -15.53
CA THR A 309 12.88 -6.27 -14.84
C THR A 309 11.63 -6.04 -15.67
N ILE A 310 10.82 -7.08 -15.83
CA ILE A 310 9.52 -7.01 -16.51
C ILE A 310 8.43 -7.41 -15.52
N VAL A 311 7.48 -6.51 -15.28
CA VAL A 311 6.29 -6.75 -14.44
C VAL A 311 5.06 -6.69 -15.33
N MET A 312 4.23 -7.72 -15.26
CA MET A 312 3.04 -7.83 -16.10
C MET A 312 1.78 -8.14 -15.31
N GLY A 313 0.68 -7.49 -15.67
CA GLY A 313 -0.64 -7.78 -15.14
C GLY A 313 -1.19 -9.12 -15.65
N ALA A 314 -2.13 -9.72 -14.89
CA ALA A 314 -2.75 -10.99 -15.26
C ALA A 314 -3.61 -10.91 -16.54
N ASN A 315 -4.12 -9.73 -16.87
CA ASN A 315 -5.05 -9.50 -17.99
C ASN A 315 -4.35 -9.14 -19.32
N VAL A 316 -3.01 -9.17 -19.34
CA VAL A 316 -2.25 -8.83 -20.56
C VAL A 316 -2.36 -9.96 -21.58
N ARG A 317 -2.88 -9.66 -22.76
CA ARG A 317 -3.08 -10.59 -23.87
C ARG A 317 -2.28 -10.15 -25.09
N ILE A 318 -1.91 -11.12 -25.90
CA ILE A 318 -1.19 -10.92 -27.15
C ILE A 318 -2.09 -11.44 -28.28
N SER A 319 -2.32 -10.58 -29.28
CA SER A 319 -2.98 -10.98 -30.52
C SER A 319 -2.03 -11.75 -31.42
N THR A 320 -2.56 -12.39 -32.44
CA THR A 320 -1.76 -13.11 -33.45
C THR A 320 -0.66 -12.22 -34.04
N VAL A 321 0.58 -12.61 -33.85
CA VAL A 321 1.76 -11.89 -34.37
C VAL A 321 2.87 -12.87 -34.71
N ALA A 322 3.62 -12.59 -35.74
CA ALA A 322 4.84 -13.31 -36.10
C ALA A 322 6.04 -12.37 -35.86
N ILE A 323 7.05 -12.84 -35.15
CA ILE A 323 8.23 -12.09 -34.80
C ILE A 323 9.45 -12.89 -35.25
N ALA A 324 10.38 -12.24 -35.91
CA ALA A 324 11.68 -12.78 -36.24
C ALA A 324 12.75 -11.82 -35.68
N GLN A 325 13.64 -12.32 -34.86
CA GLN A 325 14.76 -11.56 -34.31
C GLN A 325 16.05 -12.39 -34.44
N GLY A 326 16.95 -11.92 -35.29
CA GLY A 326 18.18 -12.68 -35.59
C GLY A 326 17.85 -14.03 -36.25
N ASN A 327 18.16 -15.11 -35.56
CA ASN A 327 17.86 -16.49 -35.99
C ASN A 327 16.61 -17.08 -35.32
N LEU A 328 15.86 -16.29 -34.53
CA LEU A 328 14.65 -16.72 -33.82
C LEU A 328 13.41 -16.23 -34.57
N THR A 329 12.52 -17.14 -34.96
CA THR A 329 11.21 -16.82 -35.56
C THR A 329 10.11 -17.31 -34.64
N ILE A 330 9.24 -16.40 -34.20
CA ILE A 330 8.09 -16.69 -33.32
C ILE A 330 6.81 -16.38 -34.08
N ARG A 331 5.91 -17.36 -34.17
CA ARG A 331 4.59 -17.19 -34.77
C ARG A 331 3.50 -17.54 -33.76
N VAL A 332 2.64 -16.59 -33.48
CA VAL A 332 1.44 -16.75 -32.65
C VAL A 332 0.23 -16.76 -33.56
N THR A 333 -0.58 -17.83 -33.55
CA THR A 333 -1.77 -17.96 -34.37
C THR A 333 -2.98 -18.27 -33.49
N GLU A 334 -4.02 -17.47 -33.59
CA GLU A 334 -5.30 -17.73 -32.94
C GLU A 334 -6.20 -18.53 -33.87
N THR A 335 -6.61 -19.72 -33.44
CA THR A 335 -7.57 -20.57 -34.15
C THR A 335 -8.78 -20.85 -33.25
N PRO A 336 -9.95 -20.27 -33.52
CA PRO A 336 -11.14 -20.60 -32.74
C PRO A 336 -11.56 -22.04 -33.03
N VAL A 337 -11.69 -22.86 -31.99
CA VAL A 337 -12.23 -24.23 -32.11
C VAL A 337 -13.65 -24.23 -31.60
N VAL A 338 -14.56 -24.65 -32.48
CA VAL A 338 -15.97 -24.82 -32.13
C VAL A 338 -16.14 -26.21 -31.54
N SER A 339 -16.44 -26.29 -30.26
CA SER A 339 -16.85 -27.54 -29.61
C SER A 339 -18.34 -27.73 -29.82
N GLN A 340 -18.71 -28.68 -30.73
CA GLN A 340 -20.10 -29.06 -30.94
C GLN A 340 -20.44 -30.30 -30.10
N PRO A 341 -21.59 -30.30 -29.42
CA PRO A 341 -22.12 -31.50 -28.78
C PRO A 341 -22.36 -32.57 -29.83
N GLY A 342 -22.21 -33.84 -29.43
CA GLY A 342 -22.53 -34.97 -30.29
C GLY A 342 -24.00 -34.97 -30.71
N PRO A 343 -24.36 -35.64 -31.82
CA PRO A 343 -25.75 -35.77 -32.23
C PRO A 343 -26.57 -36.38 -31.09
N PHE A 344 -27.71 -35.77 -30.75
CA PHE A 344 -28.62 -36.15 -29.63
C PHE A 344 -28.15 -35.83 -28.21
N SER A 345 -27.25 -34.85 -27.97
CA SER A 345 -26.93 -34.34 -26.63
C SER A 345 -27.47 -32.92 -26.44
N ASP A 346 -28.00 -32.60 -25.23
CA ASP A 346 -28.57 -31.32 -24.85
C ASP A 346 -27.48 -30.23 -24.52
N GLY A 347 -26.31 -30.29 -25.16
CA GLY A 347 -25.23 -29.34 -24.94
C GLY A 347 -25.32 -28.10 -25.86
N GLN A 348 -24.86 -26.95 -25.37
CA GLN A 348 -24.74 -25.73 -26.19
C GLN A 348 -23.39 -25.70 -26.91
N THR A 349 -23.39 -25.20 -28.15
CA THR A 349 -22.17 -24.95 -28.93
C THR A 349 -21.39 -23.80 -28.28
N VAL A 350 -20.14 -24.05 -27.85
CA VAL A 350 -19.25 -23.06 -27.25
C VAL A 350 -18.05 -22.88 -28.20
N VAL A 351 -17.77 -21.63 -28.57
CA VAL A 351 -16.55 -21.26 -29.28
C VAL A 351 -15.45 -21.03 -28.26
N VAL A 352 -14.44 -21.91 -28.23
CA VAL A 352 -13.27 -21.78 -27.38
C VAL A 352 -12.11 -21.26 -28.23
N PRO A 353 -11.55 -20.08 -27.93
CA PRO A 353 -10.36 -19.61 -28.62
C PRO A 353 -9.17 -20.52 -28.30
N ARG A 354 -8.50 -21.01 -29.32
CA ARG A 354 -7.22 -21.73 -29.20
C ARG A 354 -6.13 -20.91 -29.86
N THR A 355 -5.04 -20.72 -29.16
CA THR A 355 -3.85 -20.03 -29.68
C THR A 355 -2.71 -21.02 -29.85
N ASP A 356 -2.07 -20.98 -31.00
CA ASP A 356 -0.92 -21.81 -31.33
C ASP A 356 0.32 -20.92 -31.45
N ILE A 357 1.41 -21.28 -30.73
CA ILE A 357 2.68 -20.59 -30.80
C ILE A 357 3.70 -21.52 -31.43
N GLN A 358 4.26 -21.11 -32.57
CA GLN A 358 5.33 -21.80 -33.23
C GLN A 358 6.62 -20.98 -33.09
N ILE A 359 7.68 -21.63 -32.61
CA ILE A 359 9.01 -21.05 -32.45
C ILE A 359 9.98 -21.88 -33.28
N ASP A 360 10.68 -21.26 -34.24
CA ASP A 360 11.67 -21.90 -35.11
C ASP A 360 13.08 -21.35 -34.74
N ASP A 361 13.89 -22.18 -34.11
CA ASP A 361 15.30 -21.91 -33.80
C ASP A 361 16.18 -22.82 -34.69
N GLN A 362 16.48 -22.46 -35.89
CA GLN A 362 17.19 -23.18 -36.99
C GLN A 362 18.19 -24.27 -36.59
N LYS A 363 18.39 -24.60 -35.30
CA LYS A 363 19.32 -25.62 -34.83
C LYS A 363 18.76 -27.02 -34.65
N ASP A 364 17.43 -27.16 -34.44
CA ASP A 364 16.77 -28.48 -34.44
C ASP A 364 15.26 -28.24 -34.47
N ARG A 365 14.60 -28.65 -35.52
CA ARG A 365 13.14 -28.49 -35.73
C ARG A 365 12.32 -29.17 -34.64
N LYS A 366 12.03 -28.48 -33.55
CA LYS A 366 11.04 -28.92 -32.56
C LYS A 366 9.96 -27.85 -32.41
N LEU A 367 8.81 -28.16 -33.00
CA LEU A 367 7.56 -27.40 -32.84
C LEU A 367 7.01 -27.69 -31.44
N GLY A 368 6.96 -26.70 -30.58
CA GLY A 368 6.23 -26.76 -29.30
C GLY A 368 4.85 -26.14 -29.49
N ILE A 369 3.80 -26.95 -29.42
CA ILE A 369 2.39 -26.50 -29.49
C ILE A 369 1.95 -26.12 -28.07
N LEU A 370 1.73 -24.84 -27.82
CA LEU A 370 1.05 -24.36 -26.58
C LEU A 370 -0.42 -24.09 -26.87
N GLN A 371 -1.30 -24.75 -26.13
CA GLN A 371 -2.75 -24.67 -26.33
C GLN A 371 -3.35 -23.52 -25.51
N SER A 372 -4.21 -22.73 -26.16
CA SER A 372 -5.18 -21.74 -25.68
C SER A 372 -4.66 -20.40 -25.16
N GLY A 373 -5.13 -19.31 -25.80
CA GLY A 373 -5.12 -17.92 -25.35
C GLY A 373 -3.83 -17.49 -24.65
N VAL A 374 -2.73 -17.31 -25.38
CA VAL A 374 -1.42 -17.09 -24.77
C VAL A 374 -1.44 -15.80 -23.97
N THR A 375 -1.32 -15.95 -22.67
CA THR A 375 -1.01 -14.83 -21.80
C THR A 375 0.44 -14.41 -22.07
N LEU A 376 0.73 -13.12 -21.92
CA LEU A 376 2.12 -12.64 -22.02
C LEU A 376 3.05 -13.44 -21.11
N ARG A 377 2.55 -13.93 -19.97
CA ARG A 377 3.31 -14.78 -19.03
C ARG A 377 3.79 -16.08 -19.68
N GLU A 378 2.96 -16.75 -20.44
CA GLU A 378 3.32 -17.99 -21.13
C GLU A 378 4.35 -17.72 -22.23
N LEU A 379 4.20 -16.61 -22.97
CA LEU A 379 5.19 -16.21 -23.97
C LEU A 379 6.56 -15.94 -23.29
N VAL A 380 6.61 -15.15 -22.22
CA VAL A 380 7.87 -14.87 -21.49
C VAL A 380 8.47 -16.14 -20.90
N SER A 381 7.65 -17.03 -20.36
CA SER A 381 8.11 -18.33 -19.85
C SER A 381 8.73 -19.19 -20.95
N SER A 382 8.10 -19.22 -22.13
CA SER A 382 8.62 -19.96 -23.29
C SER A 382 9.91 -19.37 -23.83
N LEU A 383 10.03 -18.04 -23.89
CA LEU A 383 11.23 -17.35 -24.32
C LEU A 383 12.40 -17.54 -23.35
N ASN A 384 12.11 -17.50 -22.04
CA ASN A 384 13.09 -17.81 -21.00
C ASN A 384 13.59 -19.27 -21.11
N ALA A 385 12.70 -20.22 -21.38
CA ALA A 385 13.05 -21.62 -21.59
C ALA A 385 13.97 -21.83 -22.81
N LEU A 386 13.90 -20.92 -23.78
CA LEU A 386 14.78 -20.90 -24.96
C LEU A 386 16.10 -20.16 -24.72
N GLY A 387 16.31 -19.60 -23.53
CA GLY A 387 17.54 -18.89 -23.19
C GLY A 387 17.62 -17.45 -23.72
N VAL A 388 16.48 -16.85 -24.10
CA VAL A 388 16.44 -15.44 -24.54
C VAL A 388 16.75 -14.54 -23.35
N GLY A 389 17.73 -13.67 -23.49
CA GLY A 389 18.15 -12.76 -22.45
C GLY A 389 17.12 -11.68 -22.10
N PRO A 390 17.16 -11.08 -20.90
CA PRO A 390 16.17 -10.04 -20.50
C PRO A 390 16.11 -8.84 -21.44
N ARG A 391 17.24 -8.40 -21.99
CA ARG A 391 17.30 -7.28 -22.95
C ARG A 391 16.61 -7.61 -24.28
N ASP A 392 16.82 -8.83 -24.76
CA ASP A 392 16.16 -9.29 -26.00
C ASP A 392 14.66 -9.46 -25.79
N LEU A 393 14.22 -9.94 -24.63
CA LEU A 393 12.83 -9.99 -24.22
C LEU A 393 12.17 -8.60 -24.25
N ILE A 394 12.86 -7.59 -23.72
CA ILE A 394 12.38 -6.19 -23.75
C ILE A 394 12.22 -5.72 -25.18
N SER A 395 13.22 -5.94 -26.04
CA SER A 395 13.17 -5.57 -27.45
C SER A 395 12.01 -6.26 -28.20
N ILE A 396 11.81 -7.56 -27.94
CA ILE A 396 10.68 -8.32 -28.52
C ILE A 396 9.35 -7.73 -28.05
N LEU A 397 9.17 -7.47 -26.77
CA LEU A 397 7.92 -6.89 -26.23
C LEU A 397 7.65 -5.50 -26.78
N GLN A 398 8.68 -4.67 -26.94
CA GLN A 398 8.56 -3.36 -27.57
C GLN A 398 8.09 -3.48 -29.03
N THR A 399 8.64 -4.43 -29.77
CA THR A 399 8.28 -4.70 -31.17
C THR A 399 6.84 -5.19 -31.27
N ILE A 400 6.41 -6.13 -30.41
CA ILE A 400 5.02 -6.63 -30.33
C ILE A 400 4.03 -5.47 -30.05
N LYS A 401 4.41 -4.57 -29.12
CA LYS A 401 3.57 -3.40 -28.80
C LYS A 401 3.48 -2.44 -29.99
N THR A 402 4.60 -2.16 -30.66
CA THR A 402 4.64 -1.28 -31.83
C THR A 402 3.85 -1.86 -32.98
N ALA A 403 3.83 -3.19 -33.14
CA ALA A 403 2.99 -3.90 -34.11
C ALA A 403 1.49 -3.90 -33.74
N GLY A 404 1.11 -3.35 -32.57
CA GLY A 404 -0.28 -3.31 -32.11
C GLY A 404 -0.81 -4.65 -31.59
N ALA A 405 0.03 -5.67 -31.49
CA ALA A 405 -0.38 -7.01 -31.07
C ALA A 405 -0.42 -7.18 -29.56
N LEU A 406 0.21 -6.32 -28.76
CA LEU A 406 0.13 -6.30 -27.31
C LEU A 406 -1.02 -5.41 -26.87
N GLN A 407 -2.08 -6.02 -26.34
CA GLN A 407 -3.25 -5.31 -25.81
C GLN A 407 -3.02 -4.95 -24.33
N ALA A 408 -2.09 -4.04 -24.09
CA ALA A 408 -1.76 -3.52 -22.76
C ALA A 408 -1.10 -2.15 -22.89
N ASP A 409 -1.23 -1.32 -21.87
CA ASP A 409 -0.43 -0.12 -21.74
C ASP A 409 0.99 -0.47 -21.29
N ARG A 410 1.97 0.22 -21.88
CA ARG A 410 3.37 0.06 -21.54
C ARG A 410 3.84 1.25 -20.70
N VAL A 411 4.47 0.96 -19.57
CA VAL A 411 5.21 1.92 -18.77
C VAL A 411 6.67 1.53 -18.82
N VAL A 412 7.54 2.44 -19.26
CA VAL A 412 9.00 2.27 -19.24
C VAL A 412 9.53 3.15 -18.10
N LEU A 413 10.32 2.56 -17.22
CA LEU A 413 10.98 3.22 -16.10
C LEU A 413 12.47 3.32 -16.35
#